data_61eade14a7a5fa0dea716effbb7e3a1d
#
_entry.id   61eade14a7a5fa0dea716effbb7e3a1d
#
_cell.length_a   1.000
_cell.length_b   1.000
_cell.length_c   1.000
_cell.angle_alpha   90.00
_cell.angle_beta   90.00
_cell.angle_gamma   90.00
#
_symmetry.space_group_name_H-M   'P 1'
#
loop_
_entity.id
_entity.type
_entity.pdbx_description
1 polymer ?
#
loop_
_entity_poly.entity_id
_entity_poly.type
_entity_poly.pdbx_seq_one_letter_code
_entity_poly.pdbx_strand_id
1 'polypeptide(L)'
;TGHRPSPLRSSTTPTPCRMALARTLPLPQLASTSPIRRPSRCRLLPAMAQARAQARGIACRAASTTPAEVAAVGVGEELPEGYEQMTPVVEESQRRRAGVLLHPTSLRGPHGIGDFGDETLAFLSWLSDAGCTLWQVLPLVPPGRKSGEDGSPYSGQDANSGNTLLISLEELVKDGLLMEDELPGPLDMEYVEFDTVANLKEPLIAKAAERLLLCSGELRMQYEEFKKNPDISGWLEDAALFAAIDNSIDAVSWYEWPEPLKNRHPGALKDIYENQKDFIEIFMVQQFLFQKQWQRVRSHAQKLGISIMGDMPIYVGYHSADVWANRKSFLLDKNGFPTFVSGVPPDAFSETGQLWNSPLYDWKSMEADGFAWWVKRIKRALDLYDEFRIDHFRGLAGFWAVPSGAKVATVGSWRAGPRNAFFDALCKAVGTTNIIAEDLGVITEDVVELRKSIGAPGMAVLQFAFGGGPDNPHLPHNHELNQVVYTGTHDNDTVVGWWRTLPEEEKHTVLEYLPEVSKSDIWWALIATALSSVARTCMVPMQDILGLDSSARMNTPATQKRNWRWRIPSCVSFDSLTPESARLKELLGMYNRL
;
A
#
# COMPACT_ATOMS: atom_id res chain seq x y z
N THR A 1 -3.61 -49.35 -47.23
CA THR A 1 -3.04 -48.70 -48.41
C THR A 1 -2.77 -47.22 -48.05
N GLY A 2 -1.66 -46.77 -47.60
CA GLY A 2 -0.34 -46.76 -48.20
C GLY A 2 -0.06 -45.38 -48.76
N HIS A 3 0.70 -44.55 -48.04
CA HIS A 3 1.89 -43.87 -48.50
C HIS A 3 2.32 -42.73 -47.53
N ARG A 4 3.46 -42.95 -46.88
CA ARG A 4 4.35 -41.87 -46.39
C ARG A 4 5.14 -41.35 -47.63
N PRO A 5 5.63 -40.11 -47.60
CA PRO A 5 7.07 -39.96 -47.64
C PRO A 5 7.67 -39.01 -46.59
N SER A 6 8.93 -39.30 -46.32
CA SER A 6 9.87 -38.63 -45.41
C SER A 6 10.65 -37.47 -46.10
N PRO A 7 11.69 -36.88 -45.51
CA PRO A 7 11.77 -35.44 -45.25
C PRO A 7 12.83 -34.75 -46.12
N LEU A 8 12.73 -33.43 -46.28
CA LEU A 8 13.81 -32.63 -46.86
C LEU A 8 14.36 -31.65 -45.80
N ARG A 9 15.64 -31.83 -45.52
CA ARG A 9 16.50 -30.88 -44.80
C ARG A 9 16.78 -29.67 -45.70
N SER A 10 16.74 -28.46 -45.19
CA SER A 10 17.52 -27.35 -45.71
C SER A 10 18.02 -26.49 -44.54
N SER A 11 19.32 -26.48 -44.41
CA SER A 11 20.15 -25.60 -43.61
C SER A 11 20.20 -24.22 -44.26
N THR A 12 19.90 -23.15 -43.47
CA THR A 12 20.35 -21.80 -43.82
C THR A 12 20.83 -21.09 -42.56
N THR A 13 22.12 -20.81 -42.55
CA THR A 13 22.86 -19.96 -41.64
C THR A 13 22.43 -18.49 -41.75
N PRO A 14 22.37 -17.70 -40.67
CA PRO A 14 22.12 -16.27 -40.79
C PRO A 14 23.40 -15.49 -41.03
N THR A 15 23.35 -14.61 -42.01
CA THR A 15 24.38 -13.63 -42.37
C THR A 15 24.31 -12.41 -41.47
N PRO A 16 25.43 -11.80 -41.07
CA PRO A 16 25.42 -10.63 -40.16
C PRO A 16 25.06 -9.35 -40.91
N CYS A 17 24.16 -8.57 -40.36
CA CYS A 17 23.77 -7.26 -40.85
C CYS A 17 24.84 -6.21 -40.51
N ARG A 18 25.35 -5.52 -41.50
CA ARG A 18 26.34 -4.43 -41.44
C ARG A 18 25.70 -3.17 -40.88
N MET A 19 26.34 -2.55 -39.88
CA MET A 19 26.13 -1.17 -39.45
C MET A 19 26.36 -0.18 -40.60
N ALA A 20 25.37 0.69 -40.86
CA ALA A 20 25.52 1.85 -41.72
C ALA A 20 25.90 3.07 -40.86
N LEU A 21 27.07 3.60 -41.14
CA LEU A 21 27.58 4.87 -40.63
C LEU A 21 26.74 6.04 -41.17
N ALA A 22 26.09 6.79 -40.29
CA ALA A 22 25.47 8.06 -40.64
C ALA A 22 26.51 9.18 -40.57
N ARG A 23 26.57 9.95 -41.67
CA ARG A 23 27.47 11.06 -41.92
C ARG A 23 27.17 12.24 -41.01
N THR A 24 28.21 12.80 -40.41
CA THR A 24 28.29 14.11 -39.79
C THR A 24 28.06 15.23 -40.80
N LEU A 25 27.18 16.19 -40.46
CA LEU A 25 27.06 17.50 -41.07
C LEU A 25 27.63 18.58 -40.11
N PRO A 26 28.27 19.62 -40.63
CA PRO A 26 29.03 20.57 -39.80
C PRO A 26 28.16 21.69 -39.20
N LEU A 27 28.53 22.09 -38.00
CA LEU A 27 28.03 23.29 -37.26
C LEU A 27 28.44 24.58 -37.97
N PRO A 28 27.62 25.63 -38.02
CA PRO A 28 28.05 26.98 -38.42
C PRO A 28 28.74 27.69 -37.23
N GLN A 29 29.91 28.20 -37.55
CA GLN A 29 30.66 29.15 -36.73
C GLN A 29 29.90 30.47 -36.63
N LEU A 30 29.71 31.00 -35.43
CA LEU A 30 29.41 32.43 -35.22
C LEU A 30 30.52 33.05 -34.43
N ALA A 31 30.98 34.18 -34.99
CA ALA A 31 32.13 34.94 -34.60
C ALA A 31 31.86 35.97 -33.50
N SER A 32 32.91 36.23 -32.74
CA SER A 32 33.43 37.47 -32.19
C SER A 32 32.64 38.31 -31.17
N THR A 33 33.14 38.29 -29.97
CA THR A 33 33.71 39.44 -29.20
C THR A 33 32.80 40.61 -28.85
N SER A 34 32.51 40.75 -27.57
CA SER A 34 32.54 42.03 -26.86
C SER A 34 32.78 41.84 -25.35
N PRO A 35 33.42 42.74 -24.64
CA PRO A 35 34.10 42.50 -23.37
C PRO A 35 33.17 42.62 -22.18
N ILE A 36 33.33 41.68 -21.26
CA ILE A 36 32.65 41.63 -19.95
C ILE A 36 33.10 42.82 -19.12
N ARG A 37 32.20 43.76 -18.87
CA ARG A 37 32.36 44.79 -17.82
C ARG A 37 32.23 44.11 -16.45
N ARG A 38 33.28 44.22 -15.64
CA ARG A 38 33.23 43.88 -14.21
C ARG A 38 32.20 44.78 -13.52
N PRO A 39 31.30 44.24 -12.67
CA PRO A 39 30.45 45.07 -11.83
C PRO A 39 31.32 45.75 -10.75
N SER A 40 31.18 47.05 -10.68
CA SER A 40 31.77 47.94 -9.69
C SER A 40 31.37 47.52 -8.28
N ARG A 41 32.36 47.53 -7.39
CA ARG A 41 32.22 47.36 -5.93
C ARG A 41 31.08 48.25 -5.41
N CYS A 42 30.01 47.65 -4.95
CA CYS A 42 28.99 48.33 -4.17
C CYS A 42 29.60 48.70 -2.81
N ARG A 43 29.77 49.99 -2.58
CA ARG A 43 30.14 50.53 -1.25
C ARG A 43 28.96 50.30 -0.32
N LEU A 44 29.14 49.43 0.66
CA LEU A 44 28.26 49.36 1.83
C LEU A 44 28.36 50.71 2.58
N LEU A 45 27.30 51.46 2.53
CA LEU A 45 27.11 52.64 3.36
C LEU A 45 26.87 52.23 4.83
N PRO A 46 27.30 53.04 5.80
CA PRO A 46 27.31 52.69 7.21
C PRO A 46 25.92 52.89 7.86
N ALA A 47 24.99 51.99 7.61
CA ALA A 47 23.68 51.94 8.30
C ALA A 47 23.75 51.24 9.67
N MET A 48 24.86 50.63 10.03
CA MET A 48 25.01 49.95 11.34
C MET A 48 25.54 50.85 12.47
N ALA A 49 25.92 52.09 12.19
CA ALA A 49 26.38 53.00 13.25
C ALA A 49 25.24 53.74 13.96
N GLN A 50 24.07 53.91 13.32
CA GLN A 50 22.93 54.59 13.97
C GLN A 50 22.09 53.65 14.87
N ALA A 51 22.05 52.35 14.60
CA ALA A 51 21.35 51.39 15.46
C ALA A 51 22.06 51.13 16.81
N ARG A 52 23.39 51.38 16.89
CA ARG A 52 24.13 51.27 18.17
C ARG A 52 24.02 52.50 19.07
N ALA A 53 23.59 53.66 18.54
CA ALA A 53 23.45 54.89 19.34
C ALA A 53 22.07 55.00 20.03
N GLN A 54 21.03 54.30 19.53
CA GLN A 54 19.71 54.26 20.17
C GLN A 54 19.57 53.19 21.25
N ALA A 55 20.48 52.21 21.32
CA ALA A 55 20.49 51.18 22.38
C ALA A 55 21.18 51.62 23.67
N ARG A 56 21.68 52.87 23.77
CA ARG A 56 22.33 53.40 24.98
C ARG A 56 21.42 54.23 25.90
N GLY A 57 20.14 54.22 25.70
CA GLY A 57 19.16 55.01 26.47
C GLY A 57 18.28 54.25 27.44
N ILE A 58 18.39 52.93 27.54
CA ILE A 58 17.72 52.19 28.61
C ILE A 58 18.79 51.82 29.66
N ALA A 59 19.19 52.81 30.42
CA ALA A 59 19.80 52.54 31.70
C ALA A 59 18.70 51.91 32.59
N CYS A 60 18.75 50.61 32.77
CA CYS A 60 18.09 49.96 33.91
C CYS A 60 18.68 50.64 35.13
N ARG A 61 17.94 51.60 35.73
CA ARG A 61 18.14 51.96 37.13
C ARG A 61 17.86 50.66 37.88
N ALA A 62 18.92 49.98 38.27
CA ALA A 62 18.82 49.03 39.35
C ALA A 62 18.31 49.84 40.55
N ALA A 63 17.02 49.82 40.76
CA ALA A 63 16.48 50.25 42.07
C ALA A 63 17.09 49.27 43.05
N SER A 64 17.88 49.79 43.99
CA SER A 64 18.31 49.02 45.16
C SER A 64 17.07 48.84 46.02
N THR A 65 16.32 47.77 45.76
CA THR A 65 15.24 47.36 46.62
C THR A 65 15.85 46.79 47.89
N THR A 66 15.43 47.34 49.02
CA THR A 66 15.81 46.81 50.34
C THR A 66 15.19 45.43 50.55
N PRO A 67 15.76 44.54 51.39
CA PRO A 67 15.20 43.20 51.61
C PRO A 67 13.72 43.18 52.06
N ALA A 68 13.21 44.28 52.61
CA ALA A 68 11.82 44.43 52.99
C ALA A 68 10.85 44.68 51.79
N GLU A 69 11.36 45.28 50.68
CA GLU A 69 10.55 45.54 49.48
C GLU A 69 10.40 44.29 48.61
N VAL A 70 11.38 43.36 48.67
CA VAL A 70 11.31 42.07 47.94
C VAL A 70 10.24 41.17 48.54
N ALA A 71 9.96 41.28 49.85
CA ALA A 71 8.90 40.50 50.52
C ALA A 71 7.46 40.96 50.21
N ALA A 72 7.32 42.14 49.52
CA ALA A 72 5.99 42.67 49.16
C ALA A 72 5.54 42.33 47.74
N VAL A 73 6.45 41.79 46.90
CA VAL A 73 6.10 41.25 45.59
C VAL A 73 5.65 39.79 45.80
N GLY A 74 4.36 39.53 45.59
CA GLY A 74 3.81 38.17 45.71
C GLY A 74 4.62 37.21 44.87
N VAL A 75 5.46 36.41 45.51
CA VAL A 75 6.16 35.30 44.87
C VAL A 75 5.10 34.24 44.64
N GLY A 76 4.95 33.75 43.40
CA GLY A 76 4.02 32.69 43.06
C GLY A 76 4.21 31.42 43.90
N GLU A 77 3.33 30.47 43.75
CA GLU A 77 3.42 29.17 44.42
C GLU A 77 4.74 28.48 44.09
N GLU A 78 5.34 27.80 45.08
CA GLU A 78 6.53 26.99 44.83
C GLU A 78 6.22 25.84 43.88
N LEU A 79 7.09 25.65 42.89
CA LEU A 79 6.99 24.53 41.97
C LEU A 79 7.31 23.21 42.68
N PRO A 80 6.72 22.08 42.27
CA PRO A 80 6.97 20.82 42.95
C PRO A 80 8.44 20.40 42.86
N GLU A 81 8.91 19.67 43.86
CA GLU A 81 10.25 19.12 43.90
C GLU A 81 10.52 18.27 42.63
N GLY A 82 11.63 18.50 41.93
CA GLY A 82 11.96 17.83 40.67
C GLY A 82 11.37 18.49 39.41
N TYR A 83 10.80 19.72 39.54
CA TYR A 83 10.25 20.44 38.37
C TYR A 83 11.22 20.52 37.17
N GLU A 84 12.52 20.72 37.44
CA GLU A 84 13.55 20.77 36.39
C GLU A 84 13.76 19.42 35.68
N GLN A 85 13.28 18.33 36.26
CA GLN A 85 13.35 16.98 35.71
C GLN A 85 12.05 16.57 35.01
N MET A 86 11.01 17.41 35.09
CA MET A 86 9.73 17.15 34.40
C MET A 86 9.89 17.34 32.92
N THR A 87 9.82 16.24 32.18
CA THR A 87 9.76 16.26 30.72
C THR A 87 8.31 16.30 30.25
N PRO A 88 8.01 16.96 29.10
CA PRO A 88 6.69 16.90 28.52
C PRO A 88 6.26 15.44 28.29
N VAL A 89 5.07 15.09 28.75
CA VAL A 89 4.46 13.79 28.45
C VAL A 89 3.99 13.84 27.00
N VAL A 90 4.66 13.08 26.13
CA VAL A 90 4.20 12.89 24.73
C VAL A 90 3.17 11.78 24.76
N GLU A 91 1.93 12.08 24.36
CA GLU A 91 0.92 11.06 24.19
C GLU A 91 1.39 9.99 23.20
N GLU A 92 1.10 8.73 23.45
CA GLU A 92 1.48 7.61 22.59
C GLU A 92 0.99 7.81 21.14
N SER A 93 -0.21 8.41 21.00
CA SER A 93 -0.78 8.80 19.71
C SER A 93 0.08 9.81 18.91
N GLN A 94 0.97 10.55 19.59
CA GLN A 94 1.87 11.57 18.98
C GLN A 94 3.30 11.07 18.82
N ARG A 95 3.64 9.88 19.34
CA ARG A 95 4.98 9.31 19.23
C ARG A 95 5.37 9.10 17.77
N ARG A 96 6.58 9.52 17.44
CA ARG A 96 7.15 9.25 16.11
C ARG A 96 7.45 7.77 15.97
N ARG A 97 7.25 7.22 14.78
CA ARG A 97 7.44 5.79 14.51
C ARG A 97 7.92 5.55 13.08
N ALA A 98 8.42 4.36 12.83
CA ALA A 98 8.79 3.92 11.50
C ALA A 98 8.39 2.47 11.27
N GLY A 99 8.26 2.11 10.00
CA GLY A 99 7.91 0.77 9.57
C GLY A 99 8.46 0.40 8.20
N VAL A 100 8.19 -0.84 7.82
CA VAL A 100 8.62 -1.41 6.54
C VAL A 100 7.39 -1.81 5.73
N LEU A 101 7.40 -1.42 4.45
CA LEU A 101 6.45 -1.90 3.45
C LEU A 101 6.98 -3.20 2.85
N LEU A 102 6.30 -4.31 3.13
CA LEU A 102 6.61 -5.62 2.57
C LEU A 102 5.34 -6.48 2.51
N HIS A 103 4.90 -6.83 1.30
CA HIS A 103 3.74 -7.72 1.18
C HIS A 103 4.14 -9.17 1.51
N PRO A 104 3.29 -9.95 2.21
CA PRO A 104 3.63 -11.33 2.59
C PRO A 104 4.09 -12.22 1.44
N THR A 105 3.49 -12.07 0.23
CA THR A 105 3.90 -12.84 -0.96
C THR A 105 5.36 -12.67 -1.34
N SER A 106 5.99 -11.57 -0.93
CA SER A 106 7.40 -11.26 -1.21
C SER A 106 8.38 -11.96 -0.28
N LEU A 107 7.92 -12.59 0.78
CA LEU A 107 8.76 -13.40 1.68
C LEU A 107 9.22 -14.71 1.02
N ARG A 108 10.23 -15.34 1.58
CA ARG A 108 10.85 -16.57 1.06
C ARG A 108 10.18 -17.84 1.58
N GLY A 109 8.85 -17.96 1.39
CA GLY A 109 8.16 -19.23 1.69
C GLY A 109 8.67 -20.40 0.84
N PRO A 110 8.60 -21.65 1.32
CA PRO A 110 9.18 -22.81 0.67
C PRO A 110 8.50 -23.21 -0.65
N HIS A 111 7.27 -22.76 -0.87
CA HIS A 111 6.43 -23.18 -2.00
C HIS A 111 6.28 -22.11 -3.08
N GLY A 112 7.34 -21.34 -3.38
CA GLY A 112 7.37 -20.37 -4.48
C GLY A 112 6.68 -19.03 -4.19
N ILE A 113 6.13 -18.84 -2.99
CA ILE A 113 5.48 -17.63 -2.50
C ILE A 113 5.72 -17.48 -1.00
N GLY A 114 5.75 -16.25 -0.50
CA GLY A 114 5.68 -16.03 0.94
C GLY A 114 4.28 -16.29 1.48
N ASP A 115 4.20 -16.79 2.72
CA ASP A 115 2.95 -17.13 3.38
C ASP A 115 3.03 -16.86 4.89
N PHE A 116 1.99 -17.24 5.65
CA PHE A 116 1.90 -17.00 7.09
C PHE A 116 2.69 -18.02 7.95
N GLY A 117 3.74 -18.60 7.37
CA GLY A 117 4.64 -19.54 8.04
C GLY A 117 5.77 -18.87 8.83
N ASP A 118 6.82 -19.63 9.05
CA ASP A 118 7.93 -19.23 9.93
C ASP A 118 8.74 -18.03 9.38
N GLU A 119 8.83 -17.86 8.05
CA GLU A 119 9.49 -16.70 7.43
C GLU A 119 8.80 -15.36 7.77
N THR A 120 7.47 -15.36 7.89
CA THR A 120 6.73 -14.17 8.34
C THR A 120 7.06 -13.83 9.80
N LEU A 121 7.22 -14.83 10.65
CA LEU A 121 7.60 -14.63 12.05
C LEU A 121 9.05 -14.18 12.18
N ALA A 122 9.97 -14.71 11.36
CA ALA A 122 11.36 -14.28 11.29
C ALA A 122 11.46 -12.81 10.82
N PHE A 123 10.68 -12.41 9.83
CA PHE A 123 10.58 -11.01 9.41
C PHE A 123 10.10 -10.09 10.55
N LEU A 124 9.06 -10.48 11.28
CA LEU A 124 8.58 -9.68 12.41
C LEU A 124 9.62 -9.55 13.52
N SER A 125 10.38 -10.61 13.80
CA SER A 125 11.49 -10.56 14.75
C SER A 125 12.59 -9.60 14.29
N TRP A 126 12.98 -9.68 13.02
CA TRP A 126 13.94 -8.76 12.41
C TRP A 126 13.46 -7.30 12.45
N LEU A 127 12.16 -7.06 12.17
CA LEU A 127 11.55 -5.74 12.20
C LEU A 127 11.59 -5.12 13.62
N SER A 128 11.34 -5.95 14.64
CA SER A 128 11.46 -5.57 16.05
C SER A 128 12.90 -5.25 16.42
N ASP A 129 13.86 -6.07 16.00
CA ASP A 129 15.29 -5.85 16.23
C ASP A 129 15.79 -4.57 15.58
N ALA A 130 15.25 -4.22 14.42
CA ALA A 130 15.50 -2.95 13.74
C ALA A 130 14.86 -1.74 14.45
N GLY A 131 14.04 -1.94 15.49
CA GLY A 131 13.36 -0.88 16.22
C GLY A 131 12.11 -0.32 15.51
N CYS A 132 11.65 -0.97 14.45
CA CYS A 132 10.43 -0.60 13.75
C CYS A 132 9.20 -1.10 14.50
N THR A 133 8.14 -0.29 14.51
CA THR A 133 6.89 -0.60 15.21
C THR A 133 5.70 -0.72 14.25
N LEU A 134 5.97 -0.73 12.94
CA LEU A 134 4.92 -0.75 11.93
C LEU A 134 5.31 -1.65 10.75
N TRP A 135 4.39 -2.51 10.36
CA TRP A 135 4.49 -3.32 9.14
C TRP A 135 3.35 -2.96 8.19
N GLN A 136 3.67 -2.46 7.00
CA GLN A 136 2.67 -2.19 5.98
C GLN A 136 2.58 -3.37 5.01
N VAL A 137 1.34 -3.85 4.78
CA VAL A 137 1.00 -4.88 3.80
C VAL A 137 0.07 -4.29 2.73
N LEU A 138 0.10 -4.87 1.54
CA LEU A 138 -0.86 -4.60 0.47
C LEU A 138 -2.15 -5.39 0.74
N PRO A 139 -3.23 -5.22 -0.04
CA PRO A 139 -4.48 -5.92 0.21
C PRO A 139 -4.28 -7.45 0.28
N LEU A 140 -4.76 -8.09 1.35
CA LEU A 140 -4.62 -9.53 1.58
C LEU A 140 -5.72 -10.36 0.89
N VAL A 141 -6.37 -9.80 -0.11
CA VAL A 141 -7.48 -10.44 -0.83
C VAL A 141 -6.98 -11.38 -1.93
N PRO A 142 -7.82 -12.31 -2.41
CA PRO A 142 -7.47 -13.17 -3.53
C PRO A 142 -7.09 -12.32 -4.75
N PRO A 143 -5.92 -12.55 -5.36
CA PRO A 143 -5.50 -11.75 -6.51
C PRO A 143 -6.36 -12.03 -7.73
N GLY A 144 -6.56 -11.03 -8.60
CA GLY A 144 -7.19 -11.22 -9.90
C GLY A 144 -6.36 -12.14 -10.79
N ARG A 145 -6.95 -13.22 -11.28
CA ARG A 145 -6.26 -14.21 -12.14
C ARG A 145 -6.93 -14.41 -13.52
N LYS A 146 -8.20 -14.04 -13.64
CA LYS A 146 -8.98 -14.28 -14.87
C LYS A 146 -8.84 -13.21 -15.96
N SER A 147 -8.42 -12.02 -15.62
CA SER A 147 -8.40 -10.87 -16.54
C SER A 147 -7.01 -10.59 -17.15
N GLY A 148 -6.05 -11.50 -16.99
CA GLY A 148 -4.64 -11.25 -17.38
C GLY A 148 -3.93 -10.27 -16.45
N GLU A 149 -4.51 -9.99 -15.31
CA GLU A 149 -3.96 -9.18 -14.24
C GLU A 149 -3.04 -10.04 -13.39
N ASP A 150 -1.79 -9.97 -13.61
CA ASP A 150 -0.64 -10.73 -13.09
C ASP A 150 -0.57 -10.85 -11.55
N GLY A 151 -1.65 -11.29 -10.89
CA GLY A 151 -1.70 -11.48 -9.44
C GLY A 151 -1.91 -10.19 -8.65
N SER A 152 -2.51 -9.16 -9.26
CA SER A 152 -2.79 -7.88 -8.61
C SER A 152 -3.71 -8.04 -7.39
N PRO A 153 -3.31 -7.59 -6.20
CA PRO A 153 -4.18 -7.59 -5.03
C PRO A 153 -5.26 -6.49 -5.08
N TYR A 154 -5.19 -5.57 -6.08
CA TYR A 154 -6.16 -4.48 -6.27
C TYR A 154 -7.32 -4.87 -7.19
N SER A 155 -7.22 -5.99 -7.88
CA SER A 155 -8.23 -6.51 -8.82
C SER A 155 -8.91 -7.79 -8.31
N GLY A 156 -9.03 -7.94 -7.01
CA GLY A 156 -9.59 -9.14 -6.37
C GLY A 156 -11.05 -9.41 -6.73
N GLN A 157 -11.42 -10.70 -6.73
CA GLN A 157 -12.81 -11.15 -6.96
C GLN A 157 -13.71 -11.00 -5.72
N ASP A 158 -13.16 -10.62 -4.59
CA ASP A 158 -13.84 -10.34 -3.32
C ASP A 158 -12.96 -9.45 -2.44
N ALA A 159 -13.54 -8.38 -1.92
CA ALA A 159 -12.84 -7.42 -1.07
C ALA A 159 -12.73 -7.87 0.40
N ASN A 160 -13.39 -8.95 0.81
CA ASN A 160 -13.44 -9.41 2.20
C ASN A 160 -12.75 -10.76 2.40
N SER A 161 -12.70 -11.61 1.37
CA SER A 161 -12.00 -12.89 1.43
C SER A 161 -10.49 -12.72 1.54
N GLY A 162 -9.85 -13.64 2.25
CA GLY A 162 -8.39 -13.71 2.31
C GLY A 162 -7.79 -14.49 1.14
N ASN A 163 -6.59 -14.10 0.71
CA ASN A 163 -5.82 -14.81 -0.30
C ASN A 163 -5.35 -16.17 0.24
N THR A 164 -5.94 -17.25 -0.20
CA THR A 164 -5.63 -18.61 0.26
C THR A 164 -4.21 -19.05 -0.06
N LEU A 165 -3.53 -18.44 -1.04
CA LEU A 165 -2.12 -18.71 -1.34
C LEU A 165 -1.18 -18.30 -0.20
N LEU A 166 -1.64 -17.42 0.71
CA LEU A 166 -0.90 -17.02 1.92
C LEU A 166 -1.02 -18.04 3.06
N ILE A 167 -1.85 -19.07 2.93
CA ILE A 167 -1.92 -20.16 3.91
C ILE A 167 -0.63 -20.96 3.86
N SER A 168 0.10 -21.08 4.99
CA SER A 168 1.26 -21.97 5.11
C SER A 168 0.82 -23.43 5.18
N LEU A 169 1.41 -24.27 4.35
CA LEU A 169 1.15 -25.72 4.37
C LEU A 169 1.76 -26.38 5.61
N GLU A 170 2.91 -25.88 6.09
CA GLU A 170 3.56 -26.35 7.33
C GLU A 170 2.68 -26.10 8.55
N GLU A 171 1.97 -24.96 8.59
CA GLU A 171 1.00 -24.70 9.65
C GLU A 171 -0.21 -25.64 9.58
N LEU A 172 -0.61 -26.07 8.38
CA LEU A 172 -1.65 -27.10 8.23
C LEU A 172 -1.18 -28.48 8.70
N VAL A 173 0.12 -28.78 8.59
CA VAL A 173 0.74 -29.98 9.20
C VAL A 173 0.71 -29.88 10.73
N LYS A 174 1.11 -28.73 11.29
CA LYS A 174 1.05 -28.47 12.76
C LYS A 174 -0.39 -28.59 13.30
N ASP A 175 -1.38 -28.23 12.48
CA ASP A 175 -2.81 -28.40 12.81
C ASP A 175 -3.33 -29.85 12.64
N GLY A 176 -2.51 -30.77 12.13
CA GLY A 176 -2.87 -32.17 11.86
C GLY A 176 -3.81 -32.35 10.65
N LEU A 177 -3.91 -31.33 9.79
CA LEU A 177 -4.75 -31.35 8.58
C LEU A 177 -3.99 -31.86 7.35
N LEU A 178 -2.66 -31.79 7.36
CA LEU A 178 -1.76 -32.40 6.37
C LEU A 178 -0.71 -33.23 7.08
N MET A 179 -0.04 -34.11 6.33
CA MET A 179 1.15 -34.85 6.79
C MET A 179 2.41 -34.28 6.14
N GLU A 180 3.57 -34.41 6.77
CA GLU A 180 4.83 -33.92 6.22
C GLU A 180 5.16 -34.55 4.85
N ASP A 181 4.86 -35.82 4.65
CA ASP A 181 5.09 -36.54 3.40
C ASP A 181 4.11 -36.15 2.26
N GLU A 182 3.09 -35.38 2.56
CA GLU A 182 2.20 -34.79 1.56
C GLU A 182 2.69 -33.43 1.06
N LEU A 183 3.65 -32.81 1.75
CA LEU A 183 4.18 -31.52 1.35
C LEU A 183 5.05 -31.66 0.09
N PRO A 184 4.90 -30.76 -0.88
CA PRO A 184 5.79 -30.74 -2.04
C PRO A 184 7.19 -30.29 -1.62
N GLY A 185 8.19 -30.71 -2.38
CA GLY A 185 9.53 -30.19 -2.20
C GLY A 185 9.61 -28.66 -2.40
N PRO A 186 10.65 -28.00 -1.84
CA PRO A 186 10.80 -26.56 -1.98
C PRO A 186 10.88 -26.12 -3.44
N LEU A 187 10.20 -25.01 -3.76
CA LEU A 187 10.30 -24.32 -5.04
C LEU A 187 11.17 -23.07 -4.88
N ASP A 188 12.42 -23.14 -5.30
CA ASP A 188 13.29 -21.97 -5.33
C ASP A 188 13.02 -21.15 -6.60
N MET A 189 12.10 -20.19 -6.47
CA MET A 189 11.67 -19.29 -7.53
C MET A 189 12.12 -17.87 -7.20
N GLU A 190 12.71 -17.18 -8.16
CA GLU A 190 13.14 -15.78 -7.99
C GLU A 190 11.95 -14.83 -7.86
N TYR A 191 10.89 -15.10 -8.62
CA TYR A 191 9.63 -14.33 -8.63
C TYR A 191 8.45 -15.26 -8.34
N VAL A 192 7.35 -14.70 -7.84
CA VAL A 192 6.10 -15.46 -7.67
C VAL A 192 5.52 -15.80 -9.04
N GLU A 193 5.37 -17.08 -9.34
CA GLU A 193 4.63 -17.59 -10.48
C GLU A 193 3.25 -18.06 -10.00
N PHE A 194 2.27 -17.14 -9.98
CA PHE A 194 0.98 -17.36 -9.30
C PHE A 194 0.27 -18.62 -9.76
N ASP A 195 0.26 -18.94 -11.06
CA ASP A 195 -0.38 -20.16 -11.57
C ASP A 195 0.32 -21.43 -11.10
N THR A 196 1.66 -21.43 -11.07
CA THR A 196 2.46 -22.54 -10.57
C THR A 196 2.19 -22.77 -9.08
N VAL A 197 2.19 -21.68 -8.30
CA VAL A 197 1.93 -21.71 -6.86
C VAL A 197 0.50 -22.18 -6.59
N ALA A 198 -0.49 -21.69 -7.32
CA ALA A 198 -1.88 -22.08 -7.17
C ALA A 198 -2.08 -23.57 -7.48
N ASN A 199 -1.55 -24.05 -8.60
CA ASN A 199 -1.64 -25.48 -8.97
C ASN A 199 -1.00 -26.40 -7.93
N LEU A 200 -0.02 -25.90 -7.18
CA LEU A 200 0.65 -26.67 -6.12
C LEU A 200 -0.09 -26.57 -4.79
N LYS A 201 -0.47 -25.37 -4.34
CA LYS A 201 -1.01 -25.14 -2.98
C LYS A 201 -2.52 -25.39 -2.89
N GLU A 202 -3.31 -24.99 -3.89
CA GLU A 202 -4.79 -25.06 -3.81
C GLU A 202 -5.32 -26.48 -3.59
N PRO A 203 -4.81 -27.54 -4.26
CA PRO A 203 -5.27 -28.90 -3.99
C PRO A 203 -4.98 -29.37 -2.56
N LEU A 204 -3.84 -28.99 -1.99
CA LEU A 204 -3.47 -29.34 -0.62
C LEU A 204 -4.29 -28.58 0.42
N ILE A 205 -4.55 -27.30 0.17
CA ILE A 205 -5.41 -26.48 1.03
C ILE A 205 -6.86 -27.02 0.99
N ALA A 206 -7.35 -27.41 -0.19
CA ALA A 206 -8.66 -28.05 -0.32
C ALA A 206 -8.71 -29.38 0.46
N LYS A 207 -7.69 -30.22 0.34
CA LYS A 207 -7.55 -31.49 1.09
C LYS A 207 -7.53 -31.25 2.60
N ALA A 208 -6.84 -30.23 3.07
CA ALA A 208 -6.83 -29.84 4.48
C ALA A 208 -8.24 -29.40 4.93
N ALA A 209 -8.93 -28.65 4.09
CA ALA A 209 -10.31 -28.23 4.36
C ALA A 209 -11.28 -29.42 4.44
N GLU A 210 -11.19 -30.36 3.52
CA GLU A 210 -11.97 -31.61 3.57
C GLU A 210 -11.73 -32.39 4.87
N ARG A 211 -10.48 -32.52 5.28
CA ARG A 211 -10.12 -33.20 6.54
C ARG A 211 -10.70 -32.49 7.75
N LEU A 212 -10.65 -31.16 7.78
CA LEU A 212 -11.27 -30.39 8.86
C LEU A 212 -12.77 -30.61 8.93
N LEU A 213 -13.46 -30.73 7.79
CA LEU A 213 -14.87 -31.02 7.74
C LEU A 213 -15.22 -32.42 8.31
N LEU A 214 -14.31 -33.38 8.21
CA LEU A 214 -14.43 -34.73 8.76
C LEU A 214 -13.99 -34.86 10.22
N CYS A 215 -13.22 -33.92 10.73
CA CYS A 215 -12.74 -33.90 12.11
C CYS A 215 -13.84 -33.53 13.10
N SER A 216 -13.67 -34.05 14.32
CA SER A 216 -14.37 -33.59 15.53
C SER A 216 -13.32 -33.01 16.49
N GLY A 217 -13.66 -31.98 17.23
CA GLY A 217 -12.74 -31.38 18.21
C GLY A 217 -12.69 -29.84 18.11
N GLU A 218 -11.69 -29.26 18.76
CA GLU A 218 -11.59 -27.81 18.95
C GLU A 218 -11.53 -27.03 17.63
N LEU A 219 -10.71 -27.46 16.69
CA LEU A 219 -10.56 -26.79 15.40
C LEU A 219 -11.87 -26.75 14.61
N ARG A 220 -12.66 -27.85 14.66
CA ARG A 220 -13.98 -27.88 14.06
C ARG A 220 -14.96 -26.93 14.76
N MET A 221 -14.91 -26.83 16.08
CA MET A 221 -15.76 -25.90 16.83
C MET A 221 -15.41 -24.46 16.50
N GLN A 222 -14.12 -24.11 16.42
CA GLN A 222 -13.67 -22.79 16.00
C GLN A 222 -14.16 -22.41 14.59
N TYR A 223 -14.14 -23.36 13.64
CA TYR A 223 -14.71 -23.14 12.31
C TYR A 223 -16.22 -22.87 12.36
N GLU A 224 -16.98 -23.64 13.16
CA GLU A 224 -18.43 -23.42 13.28
C GLU A 224 -18.76 -22.09 13.96
N GLU A 225 -17.92 -21.62 14.86
CA GLU A 225 -18.02 -20.29 15.47
C GLU A 225 -17.70 -19.18 14.47
N PHE A 226 -16.61 -19.33 13.71
CA PHE A 226 -16.24 -18.42 12.63
C PHE A 226 -17.38 -18.23 11.63
N LYS A 227 -17.97 -19.31 11.17
CA LYS A 227 -19.07 -19.29 10.20
C LYS A 227 -20.33 -18.59 10.74
N LYS A 228 -20.57 -18.63 12.04
CA LYS A 228 -21.72 -18.01 12.70
C LYS A 228 -21.49 -16.55 13.11
N ASN A 229 -20.27 -16.05 13.02
CA ASN A 229 -19.96 -14.68 13.38
C ASN A 229 -20.74 -13.71 12.46
N PRO A 230 -21.59 -12.80 12.99
CA PRO A 230 -22.44 -11.92 12.19
C PRO A 230 -21.66 -10.92 11.34
N ASP A 231 -20.41 -10.57 11.71
CA ASP A 231 -19.54 -9.70 10.93
C ASP A 231 -18.86 -10.45 9.76
N ILE A 232 -18.94 -11.78 9.74
CA ILE A 232 -18.33 -12.67 8.74
C ILE A 232 -19.36 -13.35 7.85
N SER A 233 -20.41 -13.94 8.44
CA SER A 233 -21.35 -14.82 7.75
C SER A 233 -21.92 -14.23 6.45
N GLY A 234 -22.27 -12.94 6.45
CA GLY A 234 -22.92 -12.32 5.30
C GLY A 234 -22.02 -12.22 4.06
N TRP A 235 -20.77 -11.77 4.22
CA TRP A 235 -19.84 -11.71 3.08
C TRP A 235 -19.31 -13.09 2.71
N LEU A 236 -19.12 -13.98 3.70
CA LEU A 236 -18.60 -15.33 3.49
C LEU A 236 -19.56 -16.19 2.65
N GLU A 237 -20.86 -16.10 2.91
CA GLU A 237 -21.89 -16.80 2.10
C GLU A 237 -21.94 -16.26 0.67
N ASP A 238 -21.94 -14.94 0.48
CA ASP A 238 -21.96 -14.33 -0.84
C ASP A 238 -20.70 -14.67 -1.65
N ALA A 239 -19.51 -14.65 -1.02
CA ALA A 239 -18.25 -15.02 -1.63
C ALA A 239 -18.22 -16.51 -2.02
N ALA A 240 -18.67 -17.41 -1.13
CA ALA A 240 -18.71 -18.85 -1.39
C ALA A 240 -19.68 -19.21 -2.51
N LEU A 241 -20.86 -18.59 -2.54
CA LEU A 241 -21.83 -18.76 -3.63
C LEU A 241 -21.28 -18.20 -4.95
N PHE A 242 -20.67 -17.03 -4.94
CA PHE A 242 -20.03 -16.45 -6.12
C PHE A 242 -18.96 -17.38 -6.67
N ALA A 243 -18.06 -17.85 -5.83
CA ALA A 243 -16.99 -18.77 -6.22
C ALA A 243 -17.53 -20.11 -6.76
N ALA A 244 -18.58 -20.66 -6.15
CA ALA A 244 -19.21 -21.91 -6.60
C ALA A 244 -19.89 -21.76 -7.97
N ILE A 245 -20.57 -20.64 -8.22
CA ILE A 245 -21.18 -20.35 -9.51
C ILE A 245 -20.09 -20.15 -10.56
N ASP A 246 -19.08 -19.33 -10.25
CA ASP A 246 -17.96 -19.02 -11.15
C ASP A 246 -17.17 -20.28 -11.55
N ASN A 247 -17.01 -21.21 -10.62
CA ASN A 247 -16.38 -22.51 -10.88
C ASN A 247 -17.27 -23.46 -11.72
N SER A 248 -18.59 -23.36 -11.60
CA SER A 248 -19.53 -24.26 -12.28
C SER A 248 -19.91 -23.81 -13.69
N ILE A 249 -19.74 -22.53 -13.98
CA ILE A 249 -20.05 -21.92 -15.29
C ILE A 249 -18.72 -21.59 -15.96
N ASP A 250 -18.40 -22.29 -17.05
CA ASP A 250 -17.13 -22.14 -17.75
C ASP A 250 -16.91 -20.68 -18.21
N ALA A 251 -16.11 -19.97 -17.43
CA ALA A 251 -15.33 -18.76 -17.76
C ALA A 251 -16.05 -17.48 -18.13
N VAL A 252 -17.31 -17.26 -17.82
CA VAL A 252 -17.93 -15.98 -18.12
C VAL A 252 -18.08 -15.11 -16.87
N SER A 253 -18.00 -13.82 -17.04
CA SER A 253 -18.20 -12.84 -15.97
C SER A 253 -19.65 -12.90 -15.45
N TRP A 254 -19.85 -12.57 -14.17
CA TRP A 254 -21.17 -12.69 -13.52
C TRP A 254 -22.30 -11.95 -14.27
N TYR A 255 -22.00 -10.88 -14.96
CA TYR A 255 -22.96 -10.11 -15.75
C TYR A 255 -23.41 -10.82 -17.05
N GLU A 256 -22.74 -11.91 -17.40
CA GLU A 256 -23.07 -12.81 -18.51
C GLU A 256 -23.68 -14.14 -18.04
N TRP A 257 -23.75 -14.36 -16.73
CA TRP A 257 -24.37 -15.59 -16.16
C TRP A 257 -25.86 -15.69 -16.55
N PRO A 258 -26.43 -16.89 -16.53
CA PRO A 258 -27.87 -17.08 -16.69
C PRO A 258 -28.66 -16.17 -15.78
N GLU A 259 -29.75 -15.57 -16.31
CA GLU A 259 -30.57 -14.56 -15.62
C GLU A 259 -30.93 -14.93 -14.16
N PRO A 260 -31.33 -16.18 -13.82
CA PRO A 260 -31.65 -16.51 -12.43
C PRO A 260 -30.45 -16.42 -11.48
N LEU A 261 -29.25 -16.74 -11.93
CA LEU A 261 -28.02 -16.67 -11.13
C LEU A 261 -27.48 -15.22 -11.09
N LYS A 262 -27.45 -14.54 -12.25
CA LYS A 262 -27.09 -13.12 -12.35
C LYS A 262 -27.94 -12.25 -11.42
N ASN A 263 -29.26 -12.50 -11.39
CA ASN A 263 -30.21 -11.72 -10.59
C ASN A 263 -30.44 -12.27 -9.18
N ARG A 264 -29.66 -13.26 -8.75
CA ARG A 264 -29.72 -13.86 -7.41
C ARG A 264 -31.11 -14.40 -7.06
N HIS A 265 -31.77 -15.09 -7.99
CA HIS A 265 -33.08 -15.70 -7.74
C HIS A 265 -32.97 -16.73 -6.62
N PRO A 266 -33.79 -16.65 -5.55
CA PRO A 266 -33.65 -17.52 -4.39
C PRO A 266 -33.66 -19.02 -4.74
N GLY A 267 -34.51 -19.46 -5.69
CA GLY A 267 -34.55 -20.83 -6.15
C GLY A 267 -33.24 -21.27 -6.80
N ALA A 268 -32.69 -20.44 -7.73
CA ALA A 268 -31.45 -20.76 -8.40
C ALA A 268 -30.25 -20.79 -7.44
N LEU A 269 -30.20 -19.87 -6.45
CA LEU A 269 -29.16 -19.89 -5.42
C LEU A 269 -29.26 -21.10 -4.51
N LYS A 270 -30.48 -21.53 -4.19
CA LYS A 270 -30.72 -22.76 -3.43
C LYS A 270 -30.22 -23.99 -4.20
N ASP A 271 -30.53 -24.08 -5.49
CA ASP A 271 -30.06 -25.17 -6.35
C ASP A 271 -28.53 -25.23 -6.41
N ILE A 272 -27.85 -24.07 -6.52
CA ILE A 272 -26.38 -24.00 -6.45
C ILE A 272 -25.88 -24.46 -5.07
N TYR A 273 -26.47 -23.98 -3.99
CA TYR A 273 -26.09 -24.38 -2.64
C TYR A 273 -26.20 -25.89 -2.43
N GLU A 274 -27.28 -26.52 -2.91
CA GLU A 274 -27.49 -27.95 -2.79
C GLU A 274 -26.55 -28.78 -3.68
N ASN A 275 -26.32 -28.31 -4.93
CA ASN A 275 -25.51 -29.05 -5.91
C ASN A 275 -23.98 -28.82 -5.74
N GLN A 276 -23.56 -27.73 -5.13
CA GLN A 276 -22.17 -27.34 -4.91
C GLN A 276 -21.81 -27.27 -3.42
N LYS A 277 -22.56 -27.94 -2.58
CA LYS A 277 -22.44 -27.88 -1.12
C LYS A 277 -21.00 -28.13 -0.65
N ASP A 278 -20.36 -29.17 -1.17
CA ASP A 278 -19.00 -29.53 -0.75
C ASP A 278 -18.00 -28.46 -1.15
N PHE A 279 -18.10 -27.88 -2.34
CA PHE A 279 -17.24 -26.75 -2.78
C PHE A 279 -17.45 -25.53 -1.88
N ILE A 280 -18.69 -25.17 -1.56
CA ILE A 280 -19.05 -24.04 -0.70
C ILE A 280 -18.46 -24.23 0.70
N GLU A 281 -18.62 -25.40 1.31
CA GLU A 281 -18.07 -25.67 2.63
C GLU A 281 -16.54 -25.69 2.61
N ILE A 282 -15.89 -26.25 1.58
CA ILE A 282 -14.43 -26.20 1.41
C ILE A 282 -13.95 -24.75 1.31
N PHE A 283 -14.59 -23.91 0.49
CA PHE A 283 -14.27 -22.50 0.37
C PHE A 283 -14.36 -21.78 1.74
N MET A 284 -15.44 -22.00 2.48
CA MET A 284 -15.62 -21.39 3.81
C MET A 284 -14.54 -21.83 4.81
N VAL A 285 -14.15 -23.11 4.77
CA VAL A 285 -13.04 -23.62 5.60
C VAL A 285 -11.71 -23.00 5.20
N GLN A 286 -11.44 -22.83 3.92
CA GLN A 286 -10.22 -22.16 3.45
C GLN A 286 -10.14 -20.72 3.99
N GLN A 287 -11.25 -19.99 4.02
CA GLN A 287 -11.30 -18.66 4.61
C GLN A 287 -11.09 -18.68 6.13
N PHE A 288 -11.60 -19.70 6.82
CA PHE A 288 -11.30 -19.90 8.24
C PHE A 288 -9.82 -20.19 8.49
N LEU A 289 -9.19 -21.06 7.69
CA LEU A 289 -7.76 -21.38 7.82
C LEU A 289 -6.87 -20.15 7.56
N PHE A 290 -7.21 -19.34 6.55
CA PHE A 290 -6.58 -18.05 6.33
C PHE A 290 -6.69 -17.16 7.58
N GLN A 291 -7.91 -16.98 8.09
CA GLN A 291 -8.16 -16.13 9.25
C GLN A 291 -7.37 -16.60 10.47
N LYS A 292 -7.39 -17.91 10.74
CA LYS A 292 -6.67 -18.51 11.88
C LYS A 292 -5.17 -18.24 11.80
N GLN A 293 -4.56 -18.48 10.66
CA GLN A 293 -3.12 -18.26 10.49
C GLN A 293 -2.76 -16.76 10.54
N TRP A 294 -3.59 -15.90 9.93
CA TRP A 294 -3.38 -14.45 9.99
C TRP A 294 -3.50 -13.91 11.43
N GLN A 295 -4.47 -14.37 12.21
CA GLN A 295 -4.59 -13.97 13.62
C GLN A 295 -3.39 -14.43 14.46
N ARG A 296 -2.78 -15.57 14.13
CA ARG A 296 -1.51 -16.00 14.74
C ARG A 296 -0.38 -15.01 14.43
N VAL A 297 -0.26 -14.58 13.19
CA VAL A 297 0.73 -13.57 12.75
C VAL A 297 0.47 -12.24 13.46
N ARG A 298 -0.77 -11.74 13.50
CA ARG A 298 -1.16 -10.52 14.23
C ARG A 298 -0.81 -10.60 15.72
N SER A 299 -1.15 -11.71 16.36
CA SER A 299 -0.84 -11.94 17.78
C SER A 299 0.67 -11.94 18.05
N HIS A 300 1.48 -12.43 17.11
CA HIS A 300 2.94 -12.38 17.21
C HIS A 300 3.46 -10.96 17.02
N ALA A 301 2.99 -10.22 16.01
CA ALA A 301 3.32 -8.82 15.81
C ALA A 301 3.00 -7.96 17.05
N GLN A 302 1.82 -8.15 17.63
CA GLN A 302 1.40 -7.44 18.83
C GLN A 302 2.31 -7.70 20.03
N LYS A 303 2.76 -8.95 20.24
CA LYS A 303 3.73 -9.30 21.31
C LYS A 303 5.07 -8.59 21.13
N LEU A 304 5.45 -8.28 19.90
CA LEU A 304 6.66 -7.53 19.56
C LEU A 304 6.45 -6.01 19.52
N GLY A 305 5.24 -5.52 19.84
CA GLY A 305 4.91 -4.09 19.75
C GLY A 305 4.79 -3.55 18.32
N ILE A 306 4.53 -4.43 17.35
CA ILE A 306 4.39 -4.07 15.93
C ILE A 306 2.90 -3.99 15.57
N SER A 307 2.47 -2.84 15.08
CA SER A 307 1.16 -2.64 14.46
C SER A 307 1.20 -3.03 12.98
N ILE A 308 0.08 -3.48 12.45
CA ILE A 308 -0.04 -3.83 11.03
C ILE A 308 -0.90 -2.77 10.34
N MET A 309 -0.32 -2.12 9.32
CA MET A 309 -1.01 -1.21 8.42
C MET A 309 -1.44 -1.98 7.17
N GLY A 310 -2.74 -2.09 6.97
CA GLY A 310 -3.32 -2.66 5.76
C GLY A 310 -3.47 -1.65 4.63
N ASP A 311 -4.03 -2.13 3.53
CA ASP A 311 -4.35 -1.32 2.36
C ASP A 311 -5.75 -1.69 1.84
N MET A 312 -6.53 -0.67 1.50
CA MET A 312 -7.90 -0.81 1.06
C MET A 312 -8.13 0.01 -0.21
N PRO A 313 -8.19 -0.63 -1.39
CA PRO A 313 -8.59 0.05 -2.61
C PRO A 313 -9.97 0.66 -2.46
N ILE A 314 -10.15 1.92 -2.88
CA ILE A 314 -11.50 2.53 -2.82
C ILE A 314 -12.49 1.74 -3.69
N TYR A 315 -12.09 1.32 -4.87
CA TYR A 315 -12.95 0.56 -5.77
C TYR A 315 -12.74 -0.95 -5.63
N VAL A 316 -13.69 -1.71 -6.14
CA VAL A 316 -13.65 -3.19 -6.19
C VAL A 316 -13.76 -3.66 -7.64
N GLY A 317 -13.28 -4.85 -7.91
CA GLY A 317 -13.35 -5.45 -9.24
C GLY A 317 -14.80 -5.59 -9.71
N TYR A 318 -15.05 -5.35 -11.01
CA TYR A 318 -16.40 -5.50 -11.56
C TYR A 318 -16.86 -6.96 -11.53
N HIS A 319 -15.98 -7.92 -11.86
CA HIS A 319 -16.24 -9.33 -11.69
C HIS A 319 -15.88 -9.76 -10.27
N SER A 320 -16.77 -9.44 -9.31
CA SER A 320 -16.58 -9.74 -7.90
C SER A 320 -17.90 -10.10 -7.20
N ALA A 321 -17.78 -10.85 -6.11
CA ALA A 321 -18.88 -11.13 -5.20
C ALA A 321 -19.50 -9.84 -4.66
N ASP A 322 -18.68 -8.82 -4.41
CA ASP A 322 -19.11 -7.51 -3.91
C ASP A 322 -20.15 -6.86 -4.83
N VAL A 323 -19.83 -6.76 -6.13
CA VAL A 323 -20.71 -6.11 -7.11
C VAL A 323 -21.94 -6.98 -7.40
N TRP A 324 -21.75 -8.30 -7.58
CA TRP A 324 -22.84 -9.23 -7.84
C TRP A 324 -23.86 -9.27 -6.70
N ALA A 325 -23.39 -9.33 -5.45
CA ALA A 325 -24.26 -9.40 -4.28
C ALA A 325 -24.92 -8.06 -3.92
N ASN A 326 -24.26 -6.93 -4.24
CA ASN A 326 -24.67 -5.59 -3.78
C ASN A 326 -24.93 -4.61 -4.94
N ARG A 327 -25.54 -5.08 -6.02
CA ARG A 327 -25.77 -4.29 -7.26
C ARG A 327 -26.37 -2.89 -7.04
N LYS A 328 -27.19 -2.72 -6.02
CA LYS A 328 -27.81 -1.44 -5.65
C LYS A 328 -26.81 -0.38 -5.17
N SER A 329 -25.65 -0.83 -4.74
CA SER A 329 -24.57 0.01 -4.25
C SER A 329 -23.70 0.60 -5.38
N PHE A 330 -23.93 0.18 -6.62
CA PHE A 330 -23.11 0.55 -7.78
C PHE A 330 -23.93 1.17 -8.91
N LEU A 331 -23.32 2.06 -9.70
CA LEU A 331 -23.94 2.69 -10.86
C LEU A 331 -24.03 1.72 -12.04
N LEU A 332 -24.95 0.76 -11.93
CA LEU A 332 -25.21 -0.26 -12.94
C LEU A 332 -26.55 0.01 -13.64
N ASP A 333 -26.64 -0.40 -14.90
CA ASP A 333 -27.93 -0.47 -15.60
C ASP A 333 -28.79 -1.67 -15.11
N LYS A 334 -30.01 -1.79 -15.64
CA LYS A 334 -30.91 -2.89 -15.29
C LYS A 334 -30.36 -4.29 -15.60
N ASN A 335 -29.42 -4.39 -16.55
CA ASN A 335 -28.80 -5.64 -16.96
C ASN A 335 -27.51 -5.95 -16.15
N GLY A 336 -27.09 -5.04 -15.27
CA GLY A 336 -25.89 -5.19 -14.43
C GLY A 336 -24.62 -4.63 -15.05
N PHE A 337 -24.71 -3.88 -16.17
CA PHE A 337 -23.54 -3.24 -16.79
C PHE A 337 -23.29 -1.86 -16.18
N PRO A 338 -22.01 -1.48 -15.94
CA PRO A 338 -21.68 -0.15 -15.46
C PRO A 338 -22.13 0.93 -16.44
N THR A 339 -22.74 1.99 -15.94
CA THR A 339 -23.03 3.18 -16.74
C THR A 339 -21.84 4.12 -16.82
N PHE A 340 -21.05 4.13 -15.74
CA PHE A 340 -19.77 4.81 -15.61
C PHE A 340 -18.78 3.89 -14.91
N VAL A 341 -17.49 4.07 -15.23
CA VAL A 341 -16.38 3.33 -14.62
C VAL A 341 -15.36 4.30 -14.03
N SER A 342 -14.53 3.78 -13.13
CA SER A 342 -13.49 4.53 -12.45
C SER A 342 -12.27 4.78 -13.34
N GLY A 343 -11.56 5.83 -13.02
CA GLY A 343 -10.31 6.23 -13.65
C GLY A 343 -9.80 7.54 -13.07
N VAL A 344 -8.76 8.08 -13.65
CA VAL A 344 -8.21 9.41 -13.36
C VAL A 344 -8.03 10.20 -14.65
N PRO A 345 -8.15 11.53 -14.60
CA PRO A 345 -7.89 12.38 -15.77
C PRO A 345 -6.41 12.31 -16.17
N PRO A 346 -6.03 12.85 -17.34
CA PRO A 346 -4.63 13.06 -17.69
C PRO A 346 -3.85 13.75 -16.58
N ASP A 347 -2.68 13.21 -16.26
CA ASP A 347 -1.78 13.70 -15.24
C ASP A 347 -0.30 13.56 -15.69
N ALA A 348 0.63 13.76 -14.76
CA ALA A 348 2.06 13.62 -15.03
C ALA A 348 2.48 12.17 -15.39
N PHE A 349 1.66 11.17 -15.07
CA PHE A 349 1.95 9.75 -15.32
C PHE A 349 1.35 9.23 -16.62
N SER A 350 0.26 9.87 -17.11
CA SER A 350 -0.44 9.41 -18.31
C SER A 350 -1.11 10.58 -19.05
N GLU A 351 -0.70 10.84 -20.29
CA GLU A 351 -1.31 11.85 -21.15
C GLU A 351 -2.80 11.56 -21.49
N THR A 352 -3.22 10.31 -21.39
CA THR A 352 -4.61 9.88 -21.65
C THR A 352 -5.40 9.61 -20.37
N GLY A 353 -4.79 9.83 -19.20
CA GLY A 353 -5.30 9.38 -17.92
C GLY A 353 -5.23 7.87 -17.76
N GLN A 354 -5.72 7.36 -16.65
CA GLN A 354 -5.79 5.93 -16.39
C GLN A 354 -7.25 5.48 -16.35
N LEU A 355 -7.57 4.43 -17.07
CA LEU A 355 -8.89 3.81 -17.08
C LEU A 355 -8.84 2.52 -16.25
N TRP A 356 -9.42 2.53 -15.06
CA TRP A 356 -9.38 1.39 -14.14
C TRP A 356 -10.53 0.40 -14.36
N ASN A 357 -11.60 0.83 -15.02
CA ASN A 357 -12.77 0.02 -15.38
C ASN A 357 -13.56 -0.59 -14.21
N SER A 358 -13.29 -0.24 -12.97
CA SER A 358 -14.11 -0.65 -11.84
C SER A 358 -15.45 0.11 -11.86
N PRO A 359 -16.59 -0.52 -11.47
CA PRO A 359 -17.86 0.17 -11.38
C PRO A 359 -17.81 1.24 -10.28
N LEU A 360 -18.45 2.37 -10.53
CA LEU A 360 -18.56 3.45 -9.56
C LEU A 360 -19.71 3.19 -8.58
N TYR A 361 -19.58 3.73 -7.36
CA TYR A 361 -20.60 3.62 -6.33
C TYR A 361 -21.81 4.53 -6.61
N ASP A 362 -23.01 4.04 -6.33
CA ASP A 362 -24.20 4.88 -6.15
C ASP A 362 -24.21 5.42 -4.72
N TRP A 363 -23.44 6.47 -4.48
CA TRP A 363 -23.31 7.09 -3.17
C TRP A 363 -24.64 7.51 -2.55
N LYS A 364 -25.61 7.90 -3.39
CA LYS A 364 -26.96 8.28 -2.92
C LYS A 364 -27.73 7.06 -2.39
N SER A 365 -27.65 5.94 -3.09
CA SER A 365 -28.24 4.68 -2.63
C SER A 365 -27.58 4.18 -1.35
N MET A 366 -26.25 4.28 -1.27
CA MET A 366 -25.50 3.89 -0.08
C MET A 366 -25.78 4.78 1.13
N GLU A 367 -25.89 6.09 0.95
CA GLU A 367 -26.27 7.02 2.02
C GLU A 367 -27.66 6.70 2.58
N ALA A 368 -28.61 6.34 1.70
CA ALA A 368 -29.97 5.99 2.10
C ALA A 368 -30.03 4.72 2.98
N ASP A 369 -29.08 3.79 2.87
CA ASP A 369 -28.97 2.59 3.72
C ASP A 369 -27.92 2.72 4.84
N GLY A 370 -27.39 3.93 5.05
CA GLY A 370 -26.37 4.20 6.07
C GLY A 370 -24.99 3.64 5.74
N PHE A 371 -24.66 3.52 4.46
CA PHE A 371 -23.40 2.96 3.94
C PHE A 371 -23.13 1.52 4.42
N ALA A 372 -24.18 0.71 4.52
CA ALA A 372 -24.13 -0.61 5.15
C ALA A 372 -23.05 -1.53 4.58
N TRP A 373 -22.83 -1.52 3.25
CA TRP A 373 -21.77 -2.29 2.62
C TRP A 373 -20.37 -1.81 3.05
N TRP A 374 -20.14 -0.50 3.08
CA TRP A 374 -18.87 0.06 3.53
C TRP A 374 -18.59 -0.18 5.02
N VAL A 375 -19.62 -0.10 5.87
CA VAL A 375 -19.49 -0.43 7.29
C VAL A 375 -18.99 -1.87 7.47
N LYS A 376 -19.52 -2.83 6.72
CA LYS A 376 -19.05 -4.22 6.74
C LYS A 376 -17.60 -4.35 6.28
N ARG A 377 -17.24 -3.67 5.19
CA ARG A 377 -15.88 -3.66 4.66
C ARG A 377 -14.87 -3.06 5.64
N ILE A 378 -15.23 -1.95 6.29
CA ILE A 378 -14.38 -1.35 7.33
C ILE A 378 -14.24 -2.27 8.55
N LYS A 379 -15.32 -2.90 9.01
CA LYS A 379 -15.23 -3.91 10.08
C LYS A 379 -14.29 -5.05 9.72
N ARG A 380 -14.34 -5.52 8.47
CA ARG A 380 -13.41 -6.53 7.98
C ARG A 380 -11.97 -6.04 7.96
N ALA A 381 -11.73 -4.79 7.57
CA ALA A 381 -10.39 -4.20 7.63
C ALA A 381 -9.87 -4.12 9.06
N LEU A 382 -10.71 -3.73 10.04
CA LEU A 382 -10.35 -3.68 11.46
C LEU A 382 -10.09 -5.08 12.06
N ASP A 383 -10.74 -6.13 11.53
CA ASP A 383 -10.45 -7.52 11.88
C ASP A 383 -9.09 -7.98 11.33
N LEU A 384 -8.65 -7.44 10.21
CA LEU A 384 -7.38 -7.79 9.57
C LEU A 384 -6.21 -6.92 10.00
N TYR A 385 -6.43 -5.63 10.29
CA TYR A 385 -5.37 -4.63 10.46
C TYR A 385 -5.60 -3.77 11.73
N ASP A 386 -4.55 -3.13 12.21
CA ASP A 386 -4.63 -2.17 13.32
C ASP A 386 -4.91 -0.75 12.80
N GLU A 387 -4.47 -0.48 11.58
CA GLU A 387 -4.72 0.72 10.80
C GLU A 387 -4.67 0.38 9.31
N PHE A 388 -5.21 1.21 8.45
CA PHE A 388 -5.18 0.93 7.01
C PHE A 388 -5.19 2.21 6.17
N ARG A 389 -4.50 2.14 5.03
CA ARG A 389 -4.53 3.15 3.99
C ARG A 389 -5.80 2.98 3.15
N ILE A 390 -6.53 4.06 2.90
CA ILE A 390 -7.55 4.08 1.84
C ILE A 390 -6.85 4.59 0.57
N ASP A 391 -6.70 3.67 -0.37
CA ASP A 391 -6.15 3.95 -1.69
C ASP A 391 -7.11 4.83 -2.49
N HIS A 392 -6.57 5.85 -3.18
CA HIS A 392 -7.32 6.87 -3.90
C HIS A 392 -8.37 7.60 -3.02
N PHE A 393 -7.97 8.02 -1.82
CA PHE A 393 -8.84 8.70 -0.84
C PHE A 393 -9.60 9.91 -1.43
N ARG A 394 -8.98 10.60 -2.40
CA ARG A 394 -9.63 11.73 -3.06
C ARG A 394 -10.99 11.39 -3.66
N GLY A 395 -11.23 10.12 -4.04
CA GLY A 395 -12.51 9.64 -4.57
C GLY A 395 -13.68 9.81 -3.60
N LEU A 396 -13.41 9.93 -2.29
CA LEU A 396 -14.43 10.24 -1.27
C LEU A 396 -14.82 11.72 -1.23
N ALA A 397 -13.95 12.63 -1.67
CA ALA A 397 -14.28 14.05 -1.87
C ALA A 397 -14.87 14.29 -3.25
N GLY A 398 -14.21 13.77 -4.29
CA GLY A 398 -14.65 13.87 -5.67
C GLY A 398 -13.92 12.84 -6.54
N PHE A 399 -14.65 12.16 -7.40
CA PHE A 399 -14.15 11.08 -8.25
C PHE A 399 -14.33 11.37 -9.75
N TRP A 400 -13.44 10.78 -10.55
CA TRP A 400 -13.49 10.90 -12.01
C TRP A 400 -14.35 9.79 -12.59
N ALA A 401 -15.46 10.16 -13.22
CA ALA A 401 -16.43 9.24 -13.81
C ALA A 401 -16.24 9.20 -15.32
N VAL A 402 -15.84 8.05 -15.84
CA VAL A 402 -15.65 7.82 -17.28
C VAL A 402 -16.86 7.06 -17.82
N PRO A 403 -17.49 7.50 -18.94
CA PRO A 403 -18.58 6.74 -19.55
C PRO A 403 -18.16 5.31 -19.88
N SER A 404 -18.97 4.33 -19.54
CA SER A 404 -18.68 2.92 -19.86
C SER A 404 -18.46 2.72 -21.35
N GLY A 405 -17.46 1.92 -21.72
CA GLY A 405 -17.07 1.67 -23.11
C GLY A 405 -16.14 2.73 -23.72
N ALA A 406 -15.79 3.79 -22.98
CA ALA A 406 -14.73 4.71 -23.40
C ALA A 406 -13.38 3.98 -23.46
N LYS A 407 -12.53 4.36 -24.42
CA LYS A 407 -11.20 3.74 -24.61
C LYS A 407 -10.10 4.46 -23.85
N VAL A 408 -10.35 5.68 -23.42
CA VAL A 408 -9.40 6.56 -22.72
C VAL A 408 -10.14 7.32 -21.63
N ALA A 409 -9.43 7.71 -20.59
CA ALA A 409 -10.02 8.40 -19.45
C ALA A 409 -10.30 9.90 -19.69
N THR A 410 -9.77 10.49 -20.79
CA THR A 410 -9.92 11.93 -21.12
C THR A 410 -11.37 12.42 -21.25
N VAL A 411 -12.30 11.52 -21.57
CA VAL A 411 -13.73 11.84 -21.76
C VAL A 411 -14.56 11.79 -20.47
N GLY A 412 -13.90 11.64 -19.32
CA GLY A 412 -14.55 11.60 -18.02
C GLY A 412 -15.04 12.98 -17.53
N SER A 413 -15.63 12.99 -16.36
CA SER A 413 -16.05 14.20 -15.65
C SER A 413 -15.99 14.02 -14.15
N TRP A 414 -15.66 15.09 -13.43
CA TRP A 414 -15.65 15.10 -11.97
C TRP A 414 -17.07 14.99 -11.40
N ARG A 415 -17.23 14.14 -10.38
CA ARG A 415 -18.46 13.94 -9.62
C ARG A 415 -18.16 14.07 -8.14
N ALA A 416 -19.12 14.58 -7.35
CA ALA A 416 -18.97 14.69 -5.91
C ALA A 416 -18.99 13.32 -5.23
N GLY A 417 -18.06 13.10 -4.31
CA GLY A 417 -18.05 11.95 -3.41
C GLY A 417 -18.99 12.14 -2.20
N PRO A 418 -19.09 11.15 -1.31
CA PRO A 418 -19.98 11.17 -0.15
C PRO A 418 -19.50 12.08 0.98
N ARG A 419 -18.22 12.46 1.01
CA ARG A 419 -17.61 13.39 1.97
C ARG A 419 -17.89 13.03 3.44
N ASN A 420 -18.19 14.02 4.28
CA ASN A 420 -18.40 13.85 5.71
C ASN A 420 -19.55 12.90 6.06
N ALA A 421 -20.63 12.86 5.27
CA ALA A 421 -21.74 11.94 5.50
C ALA A 421 -21.29 10.47 5.61
N PHE A 422 -20.31 10.08 4.80
CA PHE A 422 -19.69 8.76 4.84
C PHE A 422 -18.95 8.52 6.17
N PHE A 423 -18.09 9.44 6.58
CA PHE A 423 -17.29 9.29 7.80
C PHE A 423 -18.13 9.38 9.06
N ASP A 424 -19.17 10.22 9.08
CA ASP A 424 -20.13 10.32 10.18
C ASP A 424 -20.87 8.98 10.37
N ALA A 425 -21.28 8.34 9.29
CA ALA A 425 -21.92 7.03 9.33
C ALA A 425 -20.95 5.95 9.82
N LEU A 426 -19.70 5.94 9.34
CA LEU A 426 -18.66 5.01 9.79
C LEU A 426 -18.35 5.21 11.28
N CYS A 427 -18.10 6.44 11.73
CA CYS A 427 -17.81 6.74 13.12
C CYS A 427 -18.94 6.28 14.04
N LYS A 428 -20.19 6.48 13.62
CA LYS A 428 -21.38 5.99 14.37
C LYS A 428 -21.43 4.46 14.45
N ALA A 429 -21.00 3.75 13.41
CA ALA A 429 -21.13 2.30 13.32
C ALA A 429 -19.97 1.53 13.95
N VAL A 430 -18.73 2.04 13.85
CA VAL A 430 -17.50 1.34 14.24
C VAL A 430 -16.62 2.15 15.20
N GLY A 431 -16.97 3.39 15.52
CA GLY A 431 -16.15 4.28 16.34
C GLY A 431 -15.02 4.94 15.54
N THR A 432 -14.03 5.45 16.27
CA THR A 432 -12.86 6.07 15.65
C THR A 432 -11.97 5.01 14.98
N THR A 433 -11.52 5.28 13.77
CA THR A 433 -10.66 4.38 12.98
C THR A 433 -9.35 5.07 12.60
N ASN A 434 -8.27 4.31 12.59
CA ASN A 434 -6.94 4.79 12.16
C ASN A 434 -6.82 4.65 10.63
N ILE A 435 -7.33 5.64 9.90
CA ILE A 435 -7.29 5.69 8.44
C ILE A 435 -6.13 6.56 8.00
N ILE A 436 -5.34 6.09 7.04
CA ILE A 436 -4.36 6.87 6.30
C ILE A 436 -4.96 7.21 4.94
N ALA A 437 -4.95 8.49 4.58
CA ALA A 437 -5.47 8.95 3.30
C ALA A 437 -4.36 8.92 2.24
N GLU A 438 -4.54 8.11 1.19
CA GLU A 438 -3.70 8.28 0.00
C GLU A 438 -4.19 9.52 -0.75
N ASP A 439 -3.42 10.59 -0.64
CA ASP A 439 -3.65 11.91 -1.24
C ASP A 439 -2.51 12.29 -2.18
N LEU A 440 -2.21 11.38 -3.12
CA LEU A 440 -1.20 11.58 -4.17
C LEU A 440 -1.86 12.02 -5.49
N GLY A 441 -1.10 12.69 -6.34
CA GLY A 441 -1.57 13.18 -7.65
C GLY A 441 -2.26 14.54 -7.59
N VAL A 442 -3.38 14.72 -8.29
CA VAL A 442 -4.10 16.00 -8.35
C VAL A 442 -4.94 16.17 -7.08
N ILE A 443 -4.43 16.85 -6.09
CA ILE A 443 -5.12 17.10 -4.81
C ILE A 443 -5.64 18.53 -4.76
N THR A 444 -6.94 18.65 -4.55
CA THR A 444 -7.67 19.92 -4.43
C THR A 444 -7.97 20.22 -2.96
N GLU A 445 -8.28 21.48 -2.65
CA GLU A 445 -8.52 21.95 -1.28
C GLU A 445 -9.59 21.13 -0.54
N ASP A 446 -10.67 20.75 -1.22
CA ASP A 446 -11.76 19.95 -0.64
C ASP A 446 -11.32 18.52 -0.22
N VAL A 447 -10.29 17.95 -0.85
CA VAL A 447 -9.67 16.69 -0.43
C VAL A 447 -8.88 16.89 0.85
N VAL A 448 -8.09 17.98 0.93
CA VAL A 448 -7.31 18.33 2.12
C VAL A 448 -8.22 18.63 3.30
N GLU A 449 -9.30 19.40 3.07
CA GLU A 449 -10.30 19.70 4.09
C GLU A 449 -10.97 18.42 4.62
N LEU A 450 -11.40 17.53 3.73
CA LEU A 450 -12.00 16.25 4.12
C LEU A 450 -11.03 15.40 4.94
N ARG A 451 -9.77 15.24 4.49
CA ARG A 451 -8.74 14.51 5.21
C ARG A 451 -8.52 15.08 6.63
N LYS A 452 -8.36 16.41 6.71
CA LYS A 452 -8.13 17.10 7.99
C LYS A 452 -9.35 17.03 8.91
N SER A 453 -10.57 17.07 8.37
CA SER A 453 -11.80 17.00 9.17
C SER A 453 -11.97 15.69 9.94
N ILE A 454 -11.40 14.60 9.42
CA ILE A 454 -11.41 13.27 10.05
C ILE A 454 -10.10 12.95 10.80
N GLY A 455 -9.15 13.87 10.82
CA GLY A 455 -7.85 13.69 11.47
C GLY A 455 -6.93 12.68 10.78
N ALA A 456 -7.22 12.28 9.53
CA ALA A 456 -6.39 11.31 8.81
C ALA A 456 -5.05 11.93 8.37
N PRO A 457 -3.90 11.23 8.58
CA PRO A 457 -2.64 11.61 7.96
C PRO A 457 -2.72 11.44 6.44
N GLY A 458 -2.11 12.39 5.72
CA GLY A 458 -1.83 12.26 4.29
C GLY A 458 -0.48 11.61 4.04
N MET A 459 -0.08 11.54 2.78
CA MET A 459 1.16 10.90 2.34
C MET A 459 2.15 11.90 1.73
N ALA A 460 3.44 11.70 2.00
CA ALA A 460 4.53 12.34 1.27
C ALA A 460 5.48 11.28 0.73
N VAL A 461 5.92 11.42 -0.52
CA VAL A 461 6.81 10.46 -1.20
C VAL A 461 8.04 11.19 -1.70
N LEU A 462 9.22 10.84 -1.18
CA LEU A 462 10.47 11.55 -1.51
C LEU A 462 10.84 11.47 -2.99
N GLN A 463 10.48 10.40 -3.69
CA GLN A 463 10.72 10.30 -5.14
C GLN A 463 9.96 11.35 -5.96
N PHE A 464 8.94 12.00 -5.40
CA PHE A 464 8.19 13.10 -6.03
C PHE A 464 8.66 14.48 -5.57
N ALA A 465 9.63 14.54 -4.66
CA ALA A 465 10.01 15.79 -3.99
C ALA A 465 10.85 16.72 -4.86
N PHE A 466 11.73 16.21 -5.70
CA PHE A 466 12.85 16.94 -6.29
C PHE A 466 12.57 17.49 -7.69
N GLY A 467 11.43 17.16 -8.29
CA GLY A 467 10.90 17.82 -9.48
C GLY A 467 10.01 18.99 -9.08
N GLY A 468 10.25 20.17 -9.64
CA GLY A 468 9.46 21.38 -9.37
C GLY A 468 10.12 22.39 -8.42
N GLY A 469 9.30 23.23 -7.78
CA GLY A 469 9.76 24.33 -6.93
C GLY A 469 9.93 23.96 -5.45
N PRO A 470 10.39 24.93 -4.63
CA PRO A 470 10.61 24.73 -3.20
C PRO A 470 9.31 24.57 -2.39
N ASP A 471 8.17 24.81 -2.99
CA ASP A 471 6.82 24.63 -2.44
C ASP A 471 6.24 23.22 -2.66
N ASN A 472 7.01 22.31 -3.27
CA ASN A 472 6.59 20.93 -3.48
C ASN A 472 6.26 20.26 -2.12
N PRO A 473 5.03 19.76 -1.91
CA PRO A 473 4.58 19.21 -0.63
C PRO A 473 5.33 17.94 -0.20
N HIS A 474 6.04 17.29 -1.12
CA HIS A 474 6.83 16.10 -0.83
C HIS A 474 8.26 16.41 -0.33
N LEU A 475 8.69 17.68 -0.38
CA LEU A 475 9.97 18.10 0.19
C LEU A 475 9.93 18.07 1.72
N PRO A 476 10.96 17.56 2.40
CA PRO A 476 10.97 17.40 3.86
C PRO A 476 10.62 18.64 4.67
N HIS A 477 10.99 19.84 4.19
CA HIS A 477 10.69 21.10 4.86
C HIS A 477 9.21 21.52 4.75
N ASN A 478 8.44 20.90 3.86
CA ASN A 478 7.00 21.14 3.67
C ASN A 478 6.13 20.04 4.31
N HIS A 479 6.73 19.02 4.95
CA HIS A 479 5.97 17.94 5.56
C HIS A 479 5.13 18.42 6.75
N GLU A 480 3.96 17.84 6.92
CA GLU A 480 3.09 18.02 8.08
C GLU A 480 3.43 16.99 9.18
N LEU A 481 3.16 17.33 10.45
CA LEU A 481 3.34 16.38 11.56
C LEU A 481 2.42 15.16 11.40
N ASN A 482 1.14 15.39 11.07
CA ASN A 482 0.17 14.32 10.82
C ASN A 482 0.25 13.81 9.38
N GLN A 483 1.35 13.14 9.05
CA GLN A 483 1.65 12.64 7.71
C GLN A 483 2.44 11.33 7.79
N VAL A 484 2.35 10.52 6.74
CA VAL A 484 3.20 9.35 6.51
C VAL A 484 4.18 9.68 5.38
N VAL A 485 5.46 9.68 5.68
CA VAL A 485 6.51 9.90 4.68
C VAL A 485 7.07 8.57 4.19
N TYR A 486 7.24 8.44 2.88
CA TYR A 486 7.80 7.29 2.18
C TYR A 486 9.08 7.67 1.43
N THR A 487 10.03 6.75 1.30
CA THR A 487 11.07 6.86 0.26
C THR A 487 10.47 6.65 -1.13
N GLY A 488 9.63 5.67 -1.28
CA GLY A 488 8.75 5.33 -2.40
C GLY A 488 7.65 4.40 -1.92
N THR A 489 6.57 4.25 -2.68
CA THR A 489 5.50 3.27 -2.44
C THR A 489 5.74 2.01 -3.28
N HIS A 490 4.83 1.04 -3.22
CA HIS A 490 4.84 -0.15 -4.08
C HIS A 490 4.64 0.18 -5.58
N ASP A 491 4.13 1.37 -5.91
CA ASP A 491 3.93 1.86 -7.29
C ASP A 491 5.14 2.61 -7.84
N ASN A 492 6.05 3.03 -6.97
CA ASN A 492 7.29 3.68 -7.38
C ASN A 492 8.34 2.65 -7.81
N ASP A 493 9.37 3.10 -8.50
CA ASP A 493 10.59 2.33 -8.64
C ASP A 493 11.33 2.25 -7.28
N THR A 494 12.27 1.32 -7.15
CA THR A 494 13.18 1.35 -6.00
C THR A 494 13.99 2.64 -6.02
N VAL A 495 14.47 3.09 -4.87
CA VAL A 495 15.32 4.31 -4.80
C VAL A 495 16.54 4.19 -5.70
N VAL A 496 17.17 3.03 -5.78
CA VAL A 496 18.33 2.80 -6.68
C VAL A 496 17.93 2.87 -8.15
N GLY A 497 16.79 2.27 -8.52
CA GLY A 497 16.25 2.33 -9.88
C GLY A 497 15.89 3.75 -10.28
N TRP A 498 15.13 4.45 -9.44
CA TRP A 498 14.77 5.84 -9.61
C TRP A 498 15.99 6.73 -9.77
N TRP A 499 16.99 6.61 -8.89
CA TRP A 499 18.22 7.39 -8.96
C TRP A 499 18.97 7.19 -10.29
N ARG A 500 19.04 5.97 -10.80
CA ARG A 500 19.71 5.68 -12.08
C ARG A 500 19.03 6.34 -13.27
N THR A 501 17.70 6.43 -13.24
CA THR A 501 16.89 6.95 -14.34
C THR A 501 16.54 8.43 -14.22
N LEU A 502 16.79 9.04 -13.06
CA LEU A 502 16.48 10.43 -12.80
C LEU A 502 17.28 11.35 -13.76
N PRO A 503 16.67 12.43 -14.31
CA PRO A 503 17.37 13.44 -15.09
C PRO A 503 18.52 14.09 -14.31
N GLU A 504 19.59 14.46 -14.98
CA GLU A 504 20.79 15.05 -14.33
C GLU A 504 20.48 16.35 -13.57
N GLU A 505 19.52 17.14 -14.04
CA GLU A 505 19.07 18.36 -13.36
C GLU A 505 18.42 18.04 -12.01
N GLU A 506 17.56 17.02 -11.98
CA GLU A 506 16.93 16.57 -10.72
C GLU A 506 17.94 15.89 -9.80
N LYS A 507 18.89 15.11 -10.34
CA LYS A 507 20.00 14.57 -9.54
C LYS A 507 20.80 15.67 -8.85
N HIS A 508 21.03 16.77 -9.55
CA HIS A 508 21.73 17.92 -8.99
C HIS A 508 20.95 18.51 -7.81
N THR A 509 19.63 18.71 -7.97
CA THR A 509 18.74 19.16 -6.90
C THR A 509 18.78 18.23 -5.69
N VAL A 510 18.71 16.91 -5.92
CA VAL A 510 18.83 15.91 -4.84
C VAL A 510 20.15 16.07 -4.10
N LEU A 511 21.28 16.19 -4.82
CA LEU A 511 22.61 16.30 -4.21
C LEU A 511 22.84 17.63 -3.49
N GLU A 512 22.20 18.71 -3.94
CA GLU A 512 22.23 19.99 -3.23
C GLU A 512 21.38 19.95 -1.96
N TYR A 513 20.24 19.27 -2.02
CA TYR A 513 19.34 19.11 -0.88
C TYR A 513 19.90 18.16 0.19
N LEU A 514 20.66 17.15 -0.23
CA LEU A 514 21.29 16.14 0.60
C LEU A 514 22.82 16.32 0.61
N PRO A 515 23.36 17.30 1.35
CA PRO A 515 24.80 17.56 1.37
C PRO A 515 25.57 16.35 1.94
N GLU A 516 26.75 16.07 1.39
CA GLU A 516 27.69 15.01 1.80
C GLU A 516 27.26 13.58 1.49
N VAL A 517 26.21 13.36 0.69
CA VAL A 517 25.79 12.00 0.32
C VAL A 517 26.76 11.40 -0.68
N SER A 518 27.29 10.23 -0.37
CA SER A 518 28.00 9.40 -1.34
C SER A 518 27.00 8.89 -2.41
N LYS A 519 27.33 9.08 -3.69
CA LYS A 519 26.53 8.55 -4.82
C LYS A 519 26.34 7.04 -4.77
N SER A 520 27.20 6.33 -4.05
CA SER A 520 27.15 4.88 -3.86
C SER A 520 26.17 4.44 -2.76
N ASP A 521 25.63 5.35 -1.94
CA ASP A 521 24.79 5.05 -0.78
C ASP A 521 23.50 5.91 -0.75
N ILE A 522 23.03 6.30 -1.94
CA ILE A 522 21.90 7.23 -2.11
C ILE A 522 20.62 6.73 -1.43
N TRP A 523 20.38 5.40 -1.43
CA TRP A 523 19.17 4.84 -0.82
C TRP A 523 19.16 5.03 0.70
N TRP A 524 20.29 4.83 1.40
CA TRP A 524 20.38 5.10 2.83
C TRP A 524 20.27 6.60 3.15
N ALA A 525 20.76 7.46 2.28
CA ALA A 525 20.60 8.90 2.45
C ALA A 525 19.13 9.33 2.35
N LEU A 526 18.38 8.79 1.40
CA LEU A 526 16.94 9.01 1.28
C LEU A 526 16.17 8.41 2.46
N ILE A 527 16.54 7.21 2.93
CA ILE A 527 15.98 6.61 4.14
C ILE A 527 16.22 7.53 5.35
N ALA A 528 17.45 8.01 5.55
CA ALA A 528 17.79 8.93 6.64
C ALA A 528 17.00 10.26 6.53
N THR A 529 16.82 10.77 5.32
CA THR A 529 16.01 11.97 5.05
C THR A 529 14.55 11.76 5.41
N ALA A 530 13.95 10.64 5.01
CA ALA A 530 12.59 10.28 5.40
C ALA A 530 12.44 10.16 6.92
N LEU A 531 13.40 9.50 7.58
CA LEU A 531 13.41 9.34 9.04
C LEU A 531 13.60 10.66 9.78
N SER A 532 14.36 11.60 9.24
CA SER A 532 14.58 12.93 9.83
C SER A 532 13.36 13.85 9.72
N SER A 533 12.45 13.59 8.79
CA SER A 533 11.23 14.37 8.57
C SER A 533 10.43 14.60 9.85
N VAL A 534 9.72 15.72 9.94
CA VAL A 534 8.78 16.01 11.04
C VAL A 534 7.56 15.09 11.02
N ALA A 535 7.27 14.44 9.90
CA ALA A 535 6.15 13.50 9.78
C ALA A 535 6.21 12.44 10.87
N ARG A 536 5.08 12.20 11.52
CA ARG A 536 4.97 11.25 12.63
C ARG A 536 5.34 9.82 12.20
N THR A 537 4.91 9.39 11.04
CA THR A 537 5.15 8.02 10.54
C THR A 537 6.08 8.05 9.34
N CYS A 538 7.06 7.17 9.32
CA CYS A 538 7.94 6.94 8.17
C CYS A 538 7.82 5.49 7.72
N MET A 539 7.64 5.26 6.42
CA MET A 539 7.57 3.94 5.81
C MET A 539 8.66 3.77 4.77
N VAL A 540 9.34 2.65 4.80
CA VAL A 540 10.43 2.31 3.87
C VAL A 540 10.11 0.97 3.20
N PRO A 541 10.09 0.89 1.86
CA PRO A 541 10.00 -0.39 1.16
C PRO A 541 11.21 -1.28 1.49
N MET A 542 10.98 -2.57 1.66
CA MET A 542 12.06 -3.53 1.94
C MET A 542 13.12 -3.52 0.83
N GLN A 543 12.72 -3.30 -0.41
CA GLN A 543 13.63 -3.19 -1.56
C GLN A 543 14.64 -2.05 -1.39
N ASP A 544 14.21 -0.93 -0.80
CA ASP A 544 15.08 0.22 -0.55
C ASP A 544 16.06 -0.07 0.58
N ILE A 545 15.64 -0.76 1.65
CA ILE A 545 16.55 -1.20 2.72
C ILE A 545 17.64 -2.11 2.15
N LEU A 546 17.27 -3.02 1.24
CA LEU A 546 18.19 -3.94 0.58
C LEU A 546 19.02 -3.29 -0.54
N GLY A 547 18.78 -2.03 -0.89
CA GLY A 547 19.49 -1.32 -1.96
C GLY A 547 19.34 -1.96 -3.34
N LEU A 548 18.18 -2.56 -3.61
CA LEU A 548 17.90 -3.27 -4.87
C LEU A 548 17.53 -2.29 -5.99
N ASP A 549 17.80 -2.68 -7.23
CA ASP A 549 17.48 -1.88 -8.42
C ASP A 549 16.07 -2.18 -8.96
N SER A 550 15.73 -1.58 -10.11
CA SER A 550 14.39 -1.66 -10.75
C SER A 550 13.89 -3.09 -11.01
N SER A 551 14.76 -4.10 -10.98
CA SER A 551 14.34 -5.50 -11.12
C SER A 551 13.50 -5.97 -9.92
N ALA A 552 13.66 -5.29 -8.78
CA ALA A 552 12.91 -5.54 -7.54
C ALA A 552 11.62 -4.70 -7.41
N ARG A 553 11.28 -3.89 -8.41
CA ARG A 553 10.06 -3.09 -8.39
C ARG A 553 8.82 -3.97 -8.26
N MET A 554 7.88 -3.57 -7.37
CA MET A 554 6.67 -4.35 -7.08
C MET A 554 5.61 -4.15 -8.15
N ASN A 555 5.32 -2.90 -8.50
CA ASN A 555 4.31 -2.55 -9.49
C ASN A 555 4.78 -1.41 -10.40
N THR A 556 4.42 -1.51 -11.68
CA THR A 556 4.57 -0.43 -12.65
C THR A 556 3.17 -0.03 -13.11
N PRO A 557 2.63 1.10 -12.63
CA PRO A 557 1.30 1.56 -12.99
C PRO A 557 1.07 1.60 -14.50
N ALA A 558 -0.18 1.40 -14.91
CA ALA A 558 -0.59 1.31 -16.31
C ALA A 558 0.04 0.17 -17.13
N THR A 559 0.65 -0.83 -16.48
CA THR A 559 1.15 -2.06 -17.12
C THR A 559 0.46 -3.29 -16.53
N GLN A 560 0.44 -4.41 -17.30
CA GLN A 560 -0.22 -5.64 -16.85
C GLN A 560 0.74 -6.83 -16.74
N LYS A 561 2.05 -6.63 -16.90
CA LYS A 561 3.02 -7.74 -16.91
C LYS A 561 4.14 -7.49 -15.90
N ARG A 562 4.55 -8.57 -15.23
CA ARG A 562 5.65 -8.61 -14.26
C ARG A 562 5.41 -7.86 -12.94
N ASN A 563 4.19 -7.41 -12.67
CA ASN A 563 3.81 -6.77 -11.42
C ASN A 563 3.53 -7.80 -10.32
N TRP A 564 3.65 -7.39 -9.05
CA TRP A 564 3.23 -8.13 -7.85
C TRP A 564 4.00 -9.41 -7.56
N ARG A 565 5.11 -9.66 -8.29
CA ARG A 565 5.82 -10.95 -8.30
C ARG A 565 7.15 -10.94 -7.56
N TRP A 566 7.63 -9.76 -7.18
CA TRP A 566 8.92 -9.63 -6.53
C TRP A 566 8.96 -10.40 -5.20
N ARG A 567 10.10 -11.07 -4.96
CA ARG A 567 10.43 -11.76 -3.71
C ARG A 567 11.80 -11.32 -3.22
N ILE A 568 12.02 -11.40 -1.90
CA ILE A 568 13.35 -11.26 -1.31
C ILE A 568 14.31 -12.25 -2.00
N PRO A 569 15.52 -11.83 -2.43
CA PRO A 569 16.45 -12.72 -3.13
C PRO A 569 16.80 -13.98 -2.32
N SER A 570 17.02 -15.12 -3.00
CA SER A 570 17.27 -16.42 -2.33
C SER A 570 18.56 -16.47 -1.48
N CYS A 571 19.51 -15.59 -1.78
CA CYS A 571 20.74 -15.44 -1.00
C CYS A 571 20.57 -14.60 0.29
N VAL A 572 19.36 -14.05 0.54
CA VAL A 572 19.07 -13.17 1.69
C VAL A 572 18.21 -13.93 2.70
N SER A 573 18.66 -14.01 3.94
CA SER A 573 17.88 -14.43 5.10
C SER A 573 17.82 -13.30 6.13
N PHE A 574 16.82 -13.28 7.01
CA PHE A 574 16.71 -12.23 8.02
C PHE A 574 17.88 -12.23 9.00
N ASP A 575 18.49 -13.39 9.26
CA ASP A 575 19.74 -13.48 10.04
C ASP A 575 20.91 -12.76 9.35
N SER A 576 20.98 -12.82 8.02
CA SER A 576 22.02 -12.13 7.23
C SER A 576 21.83 -10.62 7.17
N LEU A 577 20.63 -10.10 7.48
CA LEU A 577 20.27 -8.68 7.48
C LEU A 577 20.51 -7.97 8.82
N THR A 578 21.34 -8.55 9.70
CA THR A 578 21.72 -7.90 10.96
C THR A 578 22.40 -6.54 10.76
N PRO A 579 23.27 -6.31 9.75
CA PRO A 579 23.83 -4.97 9.51
C PRO A 579 22.79 -3.92 9.15
N GLU A 580 21.79 -4.29 8.31
CA GLU A 580 20.72 -3.42 7.89
C GLU A 580 19.79 -3.06 9.06
N SER A 581 19.43 -4.05 9.90
CA SER A 581 18.62 -3.81 11.10
C SER A 581 19.34 -2.91 12.10
N ALA A 582 20.63 -3.13 12.32
CA ALA A 582 21.45 -2.30 13.21
C ALA A 582 21.55 -0.85 12.71
N ARG A 583 21.80 -0.65 11.40
CA ARG A 583 21.85 0.68 10.79
C ARG A 583 20.50 1.40 10.88
N LEU A 584 19.42 0.69 10.62
CA LEU A 584 18.06 1.25 10.73
C LEU A 584 17.77 1.65 12.18
N LYS A 585 18.09 0.81 13.14
CA LYS A 585 17.92 1.10 14.57
C LYS A 585 18.71 2.33 15.03
N GLU A 586 19.96 2.46 14.58
CA GLU A 586 20.78 3.64 14.87
C GLU A 586 20.12 4.92 14.36
N LEU A 587 19.64 4.92 13.10
CA LEU A 587 18.93 6.05 12.53
C LEU A 587 17.61 6.35 13.26
N LEU A 588 16.85 5.31 13.66
CA LEU A 588 15.62 5.48 14.42
C LEU A 588 15.89 6.11 15.79
N GLY A 589 16.95 5.70 16.47
CA GLY A 589 17.39 6.33 17.73
C GLY A 589 17.81 7.79 17.54
N MET A 590 18.60 8.07 16.48
CA MET A 590 19.04 9.43 16.15
C MET A 590 17.85 10.39 15.90
N TYR A 591 16.81 9.93 15.24
CA TYR A 591 15.65 10.73 14.87
C TYR A 591 14.44 10.58 15.81
N ASN A 592 14.63 10.00 17.00
CA ASN A 592 13.59 9.83 18.04
C ASN A 592 12.36 9.07 17.51
N ARG A 593 12.60 7.87 16.92
CA ARG A 593 11.56 6.97 16.39
C ARG A 593 11.57 5.57 17.02
N LEU A 594 12.45 5.36 18.04
CA LEU A 594 12.49 4.13 18.83
C LEU A 594 11.40 4.10 19.89
#